data_52ddef4cb918aa5ed3a77697ab4d6e9a
#
_entry.id   52ddef4cb918aa5ed3a77697ab4d6e9a
#
_cell.length_a   1.000
_cell.length_b   1.000
_cell.length_c   1.000
_cell.angle_alpha   90.00
_cell.angle_beta   90.00
_cell.angle_gamma   90.00
#
_symmetry.space_group_name_H-M   'P 1'
#
loop_
_entity.id
_entity.type
_entity.pdbx_description
1 polymer ?
#
loop_
_entity_poly.entity_id
_entity_poly.type
_entity_poly.pdbx_seq_one_letter_code
_entity_poly.pdbx_strand_id
1 'polypeptide(L)'
;MKIVVLAGGLSPERNVSLSTGTMVAEALRALGHRAGLIDMYFGLEGGGADESFFDAPISEAYKKVSRQAPDLEEVRRSRPGDSGSMFGPGVLELCRMADLVFLALHGTCGEDGRVQAAFELLGIPYTGAGYLGSAIAMDKDLTKRMVADVVSTPGWKTVEYTEGDIEGLVKTARLPLVVKPVASGSSIGVSIVHTHDELRKALTDGLALGGRTVLEEYIKGREIQV
;
A
#
# COMPACT_ATOMS: atom_id res chain seq x y z
N MET A 1 -27.64 -0.53 1.83
CA MET A 1 -26.70 -1.25 0.95
C MET A 1 -25.95 -2.30 1.75
N LYS A 2 -25.56 -3.39 1.11
CA LYS A 2 -24.58 -4.35 1.61
C LYS A 2 -23.20 -3.88 1.20
N ILE A 3 -22.31 -3.63 2.16
CA ILE A 3 -20.96 -3.09 1.90
C ILE A 3 -19.92 -4.01 2.51
N VAL A 4 -18.96 -4.45 1.73
CA VAL A 4 -17.74 -5.05 2.26
C VAL A 4 -16.73 -3.96 2.49
N VAL A 5 -16.21 -3.85 3.71
CA VAL A 5 -15.03 -3.04 4.01
C VAL A 5 -13.82 -3.95 3.94
N LEU A 6 -13.03 -3.79 2.90
CA LEU A 6 -11.85 -4.61 2.65
C LEU A 6 -10.61 -3.94 3.25
N ALA A 7 -9.99 -4.60 4.22
CA ALA A 7 -8.87 -4.05 4.98
C ALA A 7 -7.76 -5.09 5.19
N GLY A 8 -6.74 -4.75 5.96
CA GLY A 8 -5.62 -5.64 6.27
C GLY A 8 -4.67 -5.83 5.08
N GLY A 9 -4.70 -7.02 4.49
CA GLY A 9 -3.80 -7.36 3.40
C GLY A 9 -2.37 -7.69 3.88
N LEU A 10 -1.42 -7.74 2.96
CA LEU A 10 -0.02 -8.06 3.24
C LEU A 10 0.87 -6.85 2.91
N SER A 11 0.81 -5.83 3.77
CA SER A 11 1.63 -4.63 3.66
C SER A 11 2.15 -4.19 5.04
N PRO A 12 3.21 -3.39 5.11
CA PRO A 12 3.69 -2.82 6.38
C PRO A 12 2.63 -2.01 7.12
N GLU A 13 1.63 -1.50 6.42
CA GLU A 13 0.54 -0.67 6.94
C GLU A 13 -0.73 -1.48 7.29
N ARG A 14 -0.64 -2.82 7.28
CA ARG A 14 -1.74 -3.74 7.58
C ARG A 14 -2.56 -3.37 8.83
N ASN A 15 -1.89 -3.08 9.94
CA ASN A 15 -2.57 -2.78 11.21
C ASN A 15 -3.32 -1.44 11.16
N VAL A 16 -2.77 -0.46 10.46
CA VAL A 16 -3.44 0.83 10.20
C VAL A 16 -4.67 0.60 9.34
N SER A 17 -4.55 -0.21 8.30
CA SER A 17 -5.67 -0.58 7.42
C SER A 17 -6.83 -1.25 8.19
N LEU A 18 -6.54 -2.20 9.07
CA LEU A 18 -7.57 -2.85 9.89
C LEU A 18 -8.28 -1.86 10.83
N SER A 19 -7.52 -0.96 11.44
CA SER A 19 -8.09 0.09 12.29
C SER A 19 -8.97 1.07 11.50
N THR A 20 -8.48 1.54 10.35
CA THR A 20 -9.25 2.40 9.44
C THR A 20 -10.52 1.70 8.98
N GLY A 21 -10.40 0.44 8.54
CA GLY A 21 -11.55 -0.37 8.10
C GLY A 21 -12.59 -0.55 9.21
N THR A 22 -12.16 -0.73 10.45
CA THR A 22 -13.07 -0.82 11.60
C THR A 22 -13.88 0.47 11.78
N MET A 23 -13.22 1.63 11.79
CA MET A 23 -13.89 2.92 11.92
C MET A 23 -14.86 3.18 10.76
N VAL A 24 -14.48 2.84 9.55
CA VAL A 24 -15.33 2.98 8.36
C VAL A 24 -16.54 2.08 8.44
N ALA A 25 -16.38 0.81 8.81
CA ALA A 25 -17.50 -0.13 8.93
C ALA A 25 -18.49 0.29 10.03
N GLU A 26 -18.02 0.77 11.17
CA GLU A 26 -18.85 1.33 12.24
C GLU A 26 -19.62 2.57 11.77
N ALA A 27 -18.95 3.48 11.06
CA ALA A 27 -19.59 4.68 10.50
C ALA A 27 -20.67 4.34 9.47
N LEU A 28 -20.40 3.39 8.58
CA LEU A 28 -21.38 2.92 7.59
C LEU A 28 -22.60 2.28 8.25
N ARG A 29 -22.40 1.51 9.32
CA ARG A 29 -23.51 0.94 10.11
C ARG A 29 -24.34 2.03 10.81
N ALA A 30 -23.68 3.05 11.35
CA ALA A 30 -24.38 4.20 11.96
C ALA A 30 -25.24 4.96 10.95
N LEU A 31 -24.87 4.92 9.66
CA LEU A 31 -25.65 5.48 8.54
C LEU A 31 -26.76 4.53 8.02
N GLY A 32 -26.96 3.37 8.66
CA GLY A 32 -28.01 2.41 8.31
C GLY A 32 -27.65 1.43 7.18
N HIS A 33 -26.35 1.27 6.86
CA HIS A 33 -25.89 0.25 5.92
C HIS A 33 -25.57 -1.06 6.65
N ARG A 34 -25.69 -2.18 5.95
CA ARG A 34 -25.16 -3.48 6.39
C ARG A 34 -23.70 -3.56 5.92
N ALA A 35 -22.77 -3.39 6.83
CA ALA A 35 -21.34 -3.31 6.50
C ALA A 35 -20.53 -4.35 7.27
N GLY A 36 -19.86 -5.24 6.57
CA GLY A 36 -18.95 -6.24 7.14
C GLY A 36 -17.50 -5.88 6.85
N LEU A 37 -16.62 -6.05 7.84
CA LEU A 37 -15.18 -5.87 7.70
C LEU A 37 -14.51 -7.22 7.49
N ILE A 38 -13.70 -7.33 6.45
CA ILE A 38 -12.89 -8.52 6.20
C ILE A 38 -11.43 -8.16 5.93
N ASP A 39 -10.55 -8.98 6.50
CA ASP A 39 -9.15 -8.96 6.16
C ASP A 39 -8.92 -9.62 4.79
N MET A 40 -8.38 -8.85 3.84
CA MET A 40 -8.15 -9.32 2.49
C MET A 40 -7.26 -10.56 2.45
N TYR A 41 -6.22 -10.61 3.29
CA TYR A 41 -5.24 -11.70 3.25
C TYR A 41 -5.70 -12.95 3.98
N PHE A 42 -6.29 -12.82 5.18
CA PHE A 42 -6.76 -13.98 5.94
C PHE A 42 -8.11 -14.51 5.46
N GLY A 43 -9.02 -13.64 5.04
CA GLY A 43 -10.37 -14.04 4.63
C GLY A 43 -11.23 -14.55 5.77
N LEU A 44 -12.14 -15.46 5.44
CA LEU A 44 -13.05 -16.12 6.38
C LEU A 44 -12.45 -17.44 6.90
N GLU A 45 -12.52 -17.67 8.19
CA GLU A 45 -12.31 -18.99 8.77
C GLU A 45 -13.32 -19.98 8.20
N GLY A 46 -12.84 -21.09 7.62
CA GLY A 46 -13.70 -22.09 6.95
C GLY A 46 -14.20 -21.71 5.56
N GLY A 47 -13.96 -20.50 5.07
CA GLY A 47 -14.19 -20.08 3.68
C GLY A 47 -15.65 -19.90 3.24
N GLY A 48 -16.62 -20.12 4.12
CA GLY A 48 -18.06 -19.99 3.77
C GLY A 48 -18.52 -18.52 3.77
N ALA A 49 -18.82 -17.97 2.60
CA ALA A 49 -19.39 -16.64 2.46
C ALA A 49 -20.92 -16.70 2.50
N ASP A 50 -21.54 -15.95 3.41
CA ASP A 50 -23.00 -15.84 3.51
C ASP A 50 -23.46 -14.45 3.93
N GLU A 51 -24.78 -14.22 3.89
CA GLU A 51 -25.43 -12.94 4.18
C GLU A 51 -25.22 -12.46 5.63
N SER A 52 -24.97 -13.34 6.59
CA SER A 52 -24.78 -12.99 8.00
C SER A 52 -23.51 -12.20 8.24
N PHE A 53 -22.52 -12.30 7.33
CA PHE A 53 -21.28 -11.54 7.37
C PHE A 53 -21.51 -10.03 7.50
N PHE A 54 -22.50 -9.48 6.79
CA PHE A 54 -22.73 -8.04 6.77
C PHE A 54 -23.22 -7.46 8.10
N ASP A 55 -23.73 -8.31 9.00
CA ASP A 55 -24.22 -7.94 10.32
C ASP A 55 -23.34 -8.49 11.45
N ALA A 56 -22.32 -9.29 11.10
CA ALA A 56 -21.42 -9.93 12.07
C ALA A 56 -20.65 -8.88 12.91
N PRO A 57 -20.37 -9.15 14.18
CA PRO A 57 -19.59 -8.23 15.01
C PRO A 57 -18.18 -8.05 14.44
N ILE A 58 -17.67 -6.81 14.51
CA ILE A 58 -16.30 -6.49 14.11
C ILE A 58 -15.37 -6.81 15.28
N SER A 59 -14.25 -7.46 14.99
CA SER A 59 -13.27 -7.82 16.02
C SER A 59 -12.63 -6.59 16.66
N GLU A 60 -12.70 -6.49 17.98
CA GLU A 60 -12.01 -5.44 18.75
C GLU A 60 -10.48 -5.49 18.62
N ALA A 61 -9.93 -6.64 18.23
CA ALA A 61 -8.49 -6.77 17.97
C ALA A 61 -8.01 -5.88 16.81
N TYR A 62 -8.88 -5.57 15.85
CA TYR A 62 -8.55 -4.72 14.70
C TYR A 62 -8.40 -3.23 15.04
N LYS A 63 -8.90 -2.79 16.19
CA LYS A 63 -8.76 -1.40 16.67
C LYS A 63 -7.35 -1.09 17.19
N LYS A 64 -6.54 -2.12 17.46
CA LYS A 64 -5.22 -1.95 18.05
C LYS A 64 -4.17 -1.72 16.97
N VAL A 65 -3.59 -0.51 16.95
CA VAL A 65 -2.47 -0.18 16.07
C VAL A 65 -1.16 -0.23 16.85
N SER A 66 -0.24 -1.07 16.42
CA SER A 66 1.14 -1.08 16.94
C SER A 66 1.95 0.05 16.31
N ARG A 67 2.92 0.60 17.07
CA ARG A 67 3.93 1.53 16.53
C ARG A 67 4.96 0.85 15.62
N GLN A 68 5.07 -0.47 15.72
CA GLN A 68 5.95 -1.27 14.87
C GLN A 68 5.16 -1.87 13.72
N ALA A 69 5.74 -1.82 12.52
CA ALA A 69 5.19 -2.53 11.38
C ALA A 69 5.14 -4.05 11.67
N PRO A 70 4.13 -4.76 11.16
CA PRO A 70 4.05 -6.21 11.33
C PRO A 70 5.18 -6.92 10.59
N ASP A 71 5.65 -8.04 11.14
CA ASP A 71 6.50 -8.97 10.41
C ASP A 71 5.67 -9.68 9.34
N LEU A 72 5.88 -9.30 8.09
CA LEU A 72 5.09 -9.83 6.96
C LEU A 72 5.37 -11.31 6.68
N GLU A 73 6.55 -11.82 7.04
CA GLU A 73 6.85 -13.24 6.93
C GLU A 73 6.13 -14.05 8.01
N GLU A 74 5.97 -13.49 9.20
CA GLU A 74 5.13 -14.08 10.24
C GLU A 74 3.67 -14.09 9.82
N VAL A 75 3.17 -12.96 9.28
CA VAL A 75 1.80 -12.86 8.73
C VAL A 75 1.57 -13.91 7.63
N ARG A 76 2.53 -14.11 6.72
CA ARG A 76 2.44 -15.15 5.69
C ARG A 76 2.35 -16.55 6.28
N ARG A 77 3.21 -16.87 7.23
CA ARG A 77 3.26 -18.19 7.87
C ARG A 77 2.03 -18.50 8.72
N SER A 78 1.40 -17.47 9.29
CA SER A 78 0.21 -17.65 10.14
C SER A 78 -1.09 -17.87 9.35
N ARG A 79 -1.09 -17.63 8.02
CA ARG A 79 -2.26 -17.93 7.18
C ARG A 79 -2.39 -19.43 6.96
N PRO A 80 -3.57 -20.03 7.27
CA PRO A 80 -3.82 -21.44 6.99
C PRO A 80 -3.81 -21.72 5.46
N GLY A 81 -3.20 -22.82 5.07
CA GLY A 81 -3.13 -23.26 3.67
C GLY A 81 -1.97 -22.62 2.88
N ASP A 82 -1.59 -23.27 1.79
CA ASP A 82 -0.49 -22.84 0.90
C ASP A 82 -1.09 -22.20 -0.39
N SER A 83 -1.75 -21.05 -0.25
CA SER A 83 -2.27 -20.31 -1.38
C SER A 83 -1.40 -19.10 -1.69
N GLY A 84 -0.87 -19.00 -2.91
CA GLY A 84 -0.19 -17.82 -3.41
C GLY A 84 -1.11 -16.61 -3.66
N SER A 85 -2.45 -16.76 -3.48
CA SER A 85 -3.41 -15.69 -3.68
C SER A 85 -3.28 -14.62 -2.59
N MET A 86 -3.42 -13.35 -2.96
CA MET A 86 -3.55 -12.24 -2.01
C MET A 86 -4.95 -12.14 -1.40
N PHE A 87 -5.94 -12.79 -2.00
CA PHE A 87 -7.29 -12.90 -1.45
C PHE A 87 -7.41 -14.18 -0.63
N GLY A 88 -7.78 -14.03 0.64
CA GLY A 88 -8.09 -15.13 1.54
C GLY A 88 -9.39 -15.85 1.18
N PRO A 89 -9.67 -17.00 1.81
CA PRO A 89 -10.90 -17.75 1.58
C PRO A 89 -12.15 -16.87 1.77
N GLY A 90 -13.13 -16.98 0.88
CA GLY A 90 -14.41 -16.28 0.95
C GLY A 90 -14.40 -14.78 0.62
N VAL A 91 -13.23 -14.15 0.44
CA VAL A 91 -13.13 -12.69 0.21
C VAL A 91 -13.81 -12.28 -1.09
N LEU A 92 -13.48 -12.92 -2.20
CA LEU A 92 -14.06 -12.58 -3.51
C LEU A 92 -15.54 -12.89 -3.59
N GLU A 93 -15.98 -13.95 -2.94
CA GLU A 93 -17.39 -14.34 -2.82
C GLU A 93 -18.19 -13.27 -2.08
N LEU A 94 -17.70 -12.79 -0.93
CA LEU A 94 -18.30 -11.69 -0.19
C LEU A 94 -18.33 -10.40 -1.01
N CYS A 95 -17.25 -10.08 -1.70
CA CYS A 95 -17.19 -8.89 -2.55
C CYS A 95 -18.21 -8.94 -3.69
N ARG A 96 -18.48 -10.12 -4.26
CA ARG A 96 -19.54 -10.30 -5.28
C ARG A 96 -20.96 -10.20 -4.72
N MET A 97 -21.16 -10.54 -3.45
CA MET A 97 -22.46 -10.43 -2.77
C MET A 97 -22.79 -9.00 -2.33
N ALA A 98 -21.78 -8.13 -2.29
CA ALA A 98 -21.93 -6.74 -1.86
C ALA A 98 -22.44 -5.84 -2.99
N ASP A 99 -23.17 -4.78 -2.63
CA ASP A 99 -23.51 -3.69 -3.55
C ASP A 99 -22.29 -2.82 -3.85
N LEU A 100 -21.33 -2.76 -2.90
CA LEU A 100 -20.11 -1.95 -3.00
C LEU A 100 -19.02 -2.52 -2.10
N VAL A 101 -17.78 -2.47 -2.56
CA VAL A 101 -16.59 -2.73 -1.73
C VAL A 101 -15.93 -1.39 -1.37
N PHE A 102 -15.81 -1.10 -0.08
CA PHE A 102 -15.01 0.01 0.41
C PHE A 102 -13.57 -0.45 0.62
N LEU A 103 -12.64 0.12 -0.15
CA LEU A 103 -11.21 -0.19 -0.04
C LEU A 103 -10.60 0.63 1.10
N ALA A 104 -10.38 -0.01 2.25
CA ALA A 104 -9.67 0.55 3.41
C ALA A 104 -8.23 0.00 3.50
N LEU A 105 -7.70 -0.50 2.39
CA LEU A 105 -6.34 -1.02 2.26
C LEU A 105 -5.34 0.13 2.18
N HIS A 106 -4.11 -0.12 2.67
CA HIS A 106 -2.98 0.79 2.56
C HIS A 106 -1.76 0.08 1.99
N GLY A 107 -0.96 0.83 1.23
CA GLY A 107 0.29 0.35 0.64
C GLY A 107 0.08 -0.67 -0.49
N THR A 108 1.04 -1.56 -0.62
CA THR A 108 1.07 -2.58 -1.69
C THR A 108 -0.19 -3.43 -1.71
N CYS A 109 -0.65 -3.75 -2.91
CA CYS A 109 -1.92 -4.41 -3.27
C CYS A 109 -3.18 -3.57 -3.04
N GLY A 110 -3.18 -2.60 -2.14
CA GLY A 110 -4.35 -1.74 -1.90
C GLY A 110 -4.35 -0.46 -2.73
N GLU A 111 -3.16 0.16 -2.88
CA GLU A 111 -3.01 1.47 -3.51
C GLU A 111 -2.23 1.41 -4.84
N ASP A 112 -1.74 0.24 -5.25
CA ASP A 112 -0.92 0.03 -6.45
C ASP A 112 -1.69 -0.44 -7.70
N GLY A 113 -3.03 -0.43 -7.64
CA GLY A 113 -3.90 -0.80 -8.75
C GLY A 113 -4.21 -2.30 -8.89
N ARG A 114 -3.55 -3.18 -8.15
CA ARG A 114 -3.71 -4.65 -8.31
C ARG A 114 -5.08 -5.14 -7.90
N VAL A 115 -5.58 -4.71 -6.73
CA VAL A 115 -6.92 -5.06 -6.24
C VAL A 115 -7.97 -4.43 -7.14
N GLN A 116 -7.77 -3.18 -7.54
CA GLN A 116 -8.66 -2.47 -8.46
C GLN A 116 -8.79 -3.19 -9.80
N ALA A 117 -7.66 -3.61 -10.41
CA ALA A 117 -7.67 -4.37 -11.66
C ALA A 117 -8.40 -5.72 -11.52
N ALA A 118 -8.20 -6.43 -10.42
CA ALA A 118 -8.92 -7.67 -10.15
C ALA A 118 -10.43 -7.41 -10.04
N PHE A 119 -10.85 -6.35 -9.36
CA PHE A 119 -12.26 -6.01 -9.19
C PHE A 119 -12.91 -5.57 -10.50
N GLU A 120 -12.21 -4.80 -11.34
CA GLU A 120 -12.71 -4.42 -12.66
C GLU A 120 -12.94 -5.66 -13.56
N LEU A 121 -12.00 -6.62 -13.57
CA LEU A 121 -12.17 -7.87 -14.32
C LEU A 121 -13.33 -8.74 -13.80
N LEU A 122 -13.63 -8.64 -12.51
CA LEU A 122 -14.69 -9.40 -11.85
C LEU A 122 -16.04 -8.67 -11.83
N GLY A 123 -16.10 -7.42 -12.31
CA GLY A 123 -17.30 -6.58 -12.27
C GLY A 123 -17.73 -6.21 -10.85
N ILE A 124 -16.79 -6.13 -9.89
CA ILE A 124 -17.05 -5.78 -8.49
C ILE A 124 -16.95 -4.27 -8.31
N PRO A 125 -18.02 -3.56 -7.92
CA PRO A 125 -17.97 -2.13 -7.64
C PRO A 125 -17.13 -1.83 -6.39
N TYR A 126 -16.26 -0.82 -6.46
CA TYR A 126 -15.39 -0.42 -5.36
C TYR A 126 -15.23 1.10 -5.25
N THR A 127 -14.72 1.57 -4.10
CA THR A 127 -14.42 2.98 -3.85
C THR A 127 -12.97 3.31 -4.24
N GLY A 128 -12.73 4.55 -4.70
CA GLY A 128 -11.39 5.07 -4.97
C GLY A 128 -11.06 5.17 -6.46
N ALA A 129 -9.78 5.42 -6.75
CA ALA A 129 -9.29 5.54 -8.12
C ALA A 129 -9.20 4.17 -8.82
N GLY A 130 -9.33 4.17 -10.15
CA GLY A 130 -9.16 2.97 -10.97
C GLY A 130 -7.71 2.46 -10.99
N TYR A 131 -7.53 1.23 -11.48
CA TYR A 131 -6.25 0.51 -11.42
C TYR A 131 -5.08 1.29 -12.02
N LEU A 132 -5.28 1.93 -13.19
CA LEU A 132 -4.21 2.63 -13.90
C LEU A 132 -3.75 3.87 -13.12
N GLY A 133 -4.69 4.69 -12.61
CA GLY A 133 -4.38 5.86 -11.81
C GLY A 133 -3.64 5.49 -10.52
N SER A 134 -4.09 4.44 -9.83
CA SER A 134 -3.45 3.91 -8.62
C SER A 134 -2.03 3.40 -8.91
N ALA A 135 -1.84 2.65 -10.00
CA ALA A 135 -0.53 2.12 -10.37
C ALA A 135 0.48 3.23 -10.70
N ILE A 136 0.04 4.27 -11.44
CA ILE A 136 0.89 5.43 -11.76
C ILE A 136 1.23 6.21 -10.49
N ALA A 137 0.24 6.47 -9.62
CA ALA A 137 0.43 7.24 -8.39
C ALA A 137 1.38 6.54 -7.40
N MET A 138 1.37 5.21 -7.35
CA MET A 138 2.28 4.45 -6.49
C MET A 138 3.74 4.49 -6.97
N ASP A 139 3.98 4.58 -8.29
CA ASP A 139 5.33 4.66 -8.87
C ASP A 139 5.77 6.13 -8.99
N LYS A 140 6.71 6.57 -8.15
CA LYS A 140 7.18 7.95 -8.09
C LYS A 140 7.85 8.40 -9.40
N ASP A 141 8.52 7.51 -10.13
CA ASP A 141 9.14 7.83 -11.41
C ASP A 141 8.07 8.05 -12.49
N LEU A 142 7.08 7.15 -12.57
CA LEU A 142 5.97 7.30 -13.51
C LEU A 142 5.15 8.56 -13.21
N THR A 143 4.81 8.80 -11.95
CA THR A 143 4.11 10.03 -11.54
C THR A 143 4.87 11.27 -12.00
N LYS A 144 6.17 11.36 -11.70
CA LYS A 144 6.99 12.52 -12.09
C LYS A 144 7.04 12.69 -13.61
N ARG A 145 7.19 11.62 -14.38
CA ARG A 145 7.16 11.67 -15.86
C ARG A 145 5.83 12.17 -16.40
N MET A 146 4.72 11.75 -15.79
CA MET A 146 3.37 12.15 -16.21
C MET A 146 3.08 13.63 -15.93
N VAL A 147 3.62 14.19 -14.85
CA VAL A 147 3.31 15.57 -14.43
C VAL A 147 4.39 16.60 -14.78
N ALA A 148 5.58 16.17 -15.24
CA ALA A 148 6.74 17.05 -15.40
C ALA A 148 6.50 18.23 -16.37
N ASP A 149 5.66 18.04 -17.39
CA ASP A 149 5.33 19.08 -18.37
C ASP A 149 4.23 20.04 -17.88
N VAL A 150 3.55 19.71 -16.77
CA VAL A 150 2.39 20.47 -16.26
C VAL A 150 2.68 21.11 -14.92
N VAL A 151 3.48 20.44 -14.08
CA VAL A 151 3.80 20.88 -12.72
C VAL A 151 5.31 20.88 -12.52
N SER A 152 5.84 21.95 -11.93
CA SER A 152 7.25 22.02 -11.55
C SER A 152 7.53 20.93 -10.50
N THR A 153 8.45 20.03 -10.80
CA THR A 153 8.90 18.96 -9.90
C THR A 153 10.42 18.99 -9.78
N PRO A 154 10.99 18.65 -8.60
CA PRO A 154 12.45 18.58 -8.46
C PRO A 154 13.09 17.68 -9.51
N GLY A 155 14.26 18.06 -10.02
CA GLY A 155 15.03 17.23 -10.94
C GLY A 155 15.31 15.86 -10.33
N TRP A 156 15.22 14.79 -11.13
CA TRP A 156 15.40 13.43 -10.62
C TRP A 156 16.04 12.49 -11.63
N LYS A 157 16.59 11.42 -11.11
CA LYS A 157 17.05 10.26 -11.87
C LYS A 157 16.59 8.99 -11.16
N THR A 158 15.98 8.08 -11.89
CA THR A 158 15.67 6.75 -11.38
C THR A 158 16.80 5.80 -11.74
N VAL A 159 17.26 5.04 -10.76
CA VAL A 159 18.30 4.03 -10.89
C VAL A 159 17.77 2.66 -10.46
N GLU A 160 18.13 1.65 -11.22
CA GLU A 160 17.99 0.26 -10.85
C GLU A 160 19.41 -0.30 -10.71
N TYR A 161 19.74 -0.88 -9.57
CA TYR A 161 21.12 -1.16 -9.21
C TYR A 161 21.24 -2.39 -8.32
N THR A 162 22.43 -2.95 -8.32
CA THR A 162 22.90 -4.01 -7.42
C THR A 162 23.90 -3.44 -6.41
N GLU A 163 24.30 -4.25 -5.44
CA GLU A 163 25.34 -3.86 -4.47
C GLU A 163 26.64 -3.39 -5.15
N GLY A 164 27.03 -4.06 -6.25
CA GLY A 164 28.23 -3.72 -7.02
C GLY A 164 28.20 -2.35 -7.69
N ASP A 165 27.02 -1.78 -7.92
CA ASP A 165 26.85 -0.50 -8.60
C ASP A 165 26.90 0.71 -7.65
N ILE A 166 26.78 0.47 -6.34
CA ILE A 166 26.64 1.54 -5.33
C ILE A 166 27.81 2.52 -5.38
N GLU A 167 29.06 2.04 -5.40
CA GLU A 167 30.23 2.92 -5.41
C GLU A 167 30.30 3.80 -6.66
N GLY A 168 29.86 3.28 -7.80
CA GLY A 168 29.76 4.05 -9.04
C GLY A 168 28.71 5.17 -8.94
N LEU A 169 27.55 4.87 -8.37
CA LEU A 169 26.49 5.85 -8.14
C LEU A 169 26.93 6.92 -7.14
N VAL A 170 27.55 6.52 -6.02
CA VAL A 170 28.06 7.43 -5.00
C VAL A 170 29.09 8.39 -5.58
N LYS A 171 30.06 7.89 -6.35
CA LYS A 171 31.15 8.69 -6.93
C LYS A 171 30.67 9.77 -7.89
N THR A 172 29.56 9.53 -8.60
CA THR A 172 29.03 10.43 -9.63
C THR A 172 27.91 11.35 -9.12
N ALA A 173 27.43 11.14 -7.91
CA ALA A 173 26.31 11.88 -7.35
C ALA A 173 26.68 13.33 -7.01
N ARG A 174 25.74 14.25 -7.29
CA ARG A 174 25.80 15.65 -6.82
C ARG A 174 24.90 15.78 -5.60
N LEU A 175 25.44 16.19 -4.49
CA LEU A 175 24.75 16.34 -3.21
C LEU A 175 24.36 17.81 -2.92
N PRO A 176 23.35 18.08 -2.12
CA PRO A 176 22.48 17.13 -1.41
C PRO A 176 21.40 16.51 -2.32
N LEU A 177 20.94 15.29 -1.96
CA LEU A 177 19.88 14.56 -2.66
C LEU A 177 18.83 14.03 -1.69
N VAL A 178 17.65 13.73 -2.21
CA VAL A 178 16.65 12.89 -1.55
C VAL A 178 16.63 11.53 -2.25
N VAL A 179 16.85 10.48 -1.49
CA VAL A 179 16.84 9.09 -1.94
C VAL A 179 15.51 8.48 -1.54
N LYS A 180 14.75 7.93 -2.50
CA LYS A 180 13.40 7.39 -2.27
C LYS A 180 13.24 6.07 -3.02
N PRO A 181 12.72 4.99 -2.42
CA PRO A 181 12.25 3.84 -3.19
C PRO A 181 11.16 4.29 -4.19
N VAL A 182 11.19 3.74 -5.40
CA VAL A 182 10.21 4.11 -6.44
C VAL A 182 8.78 3.83 -5.98
N ALA A 183 8.55 2.67 -5.37
CA ALA A 183 7.23 2.22 -4.91
C ALA A 183 7.25 1.95 -3.41
N SER A 184 6.89 2.94 -2.62
CA SER A 184 6.67 2.80 -1.17
C SER A 184 5.81 3.97 -0.66
N GLY A 185 5.04 3.74 0.41
CA GLY A 185 4.28 4.75 1.14
C GLY A 185 4.97 5.17 2.45
N SER A 186 4.33 6.07 3.21
CA SER A 186 4.65 6.44 4.59
C SER A 186 6.13 6.81 4.83
N SER A 187 6.79 7.41 3.84
CA SER A 187 8.22 7.78 3.91
C SER A 187 9.19 6.62 4.20
N ILE A 188 8.75 5.37 4.03
CA ILE A 188 9.61 4.19 4.24
C ILE A 188 10.75 4.23 3.22
N GLY A 189 11.99 4.17 3.71
CA GLY A 189 13.20 4.19 2.89
C GLY A 189 13.55 5.55 2.27
N VAL A 190 12.88 6.64 2.67
CA VAL A 190 13.22 8.02 2.25
C VAL A 190 14.36 8.54 3.10
N SER A 191 15.40 9.07 2.45
CA SER A 191 16.57 9.66 3.11
C SER A 191 16.97 10.97 2.44
N ILE A 192 17.22 12.01 3.21
CA ILE A 192 17.90 13.22 2.75
C ILE A 192 19.39 13.02 3.01
N VAL A 193 20.20 13.09 1.97
CA VAL A 193 21.64 12.77 2.06
C VAL A 193 22.48 13.99 1.67
N HIS A 194 23.41 14.34 2.53
CA HIS A 194 24.34 15.48 2.38
C HIS A 194 25.79 15.03 2.13
N THR A 195 26.10 13.76 2.42
CA THR A 195 27.43 13.17 2.27
C THR A 195 27.39 11.89 1.43
N HIS A 196 28.52 11.52 0.85
CA HIS A 196 28.65 10.27 0.08
C HIS A 196 28.45 9.03 0.97
N ASP A 197 28.81 9.10 2.26
CA ASP A 197 28.59 7.98 3.19
C ASP A 197 27.11 7.80 3.52
N GLU A 198 26.37 8.90 3.70
CA GLU A 198 24.90 8.84 3.86
C GLU A 198 24.23 8.29 2.59
N LEU A 199 24.71 8.69 1.40
CA LEU A 199 24.19 8.17 0.13
C LEU A 199 24.45 6.66 0.00
N ARG A 200 25.66 6.22 0.32
CA ARG A 200 26.01 4.79 0.32
C ARG A 200 25.08 4.00 1.21
N LYS A 201 24.89 4.46 2.44
CA LYS A 201 23.97 3.82 3.38
C LYS A 201 22.55 3.78 2.83
N ALA A 202 22.01 4.89 2.33
CA ALA A 202 20.65 4.96 1.78
C ALA A 202 20.45 4.02 0.58
N LEU A 203 21.44 3.89 -0.30
CA LEU A 203 21.40 2.95 -1.42
C LEU A 203 21.49 1.49 -0.93
N THR A 204 22.33 1.19 0.06
CA THR A 204 22.40 -0.15 0.66
C THR A 204 21.06 -0.55 1.29
N ASP A 205 20.46 0.34 2.08
CA ASP A 205 19.13 0.12 2.68
C ASP A 205 18.05 -0.05 1.60
N GLY A 206 18.16 0.67 0.48
CA GLY A 206 17.25 0.61 -0.67
C GLY A 206 17.25 -0.72 -1.42
N LEU A 207 18.32 -1.50 -1.37
CA LEU A 207 18.37 -2.85 -1.96
C LEU A 207 17.33 -3.78 -1.32
N ALA A 208 17.14 -3.70 0.00
CA ALA A 208 16.12 -4.48 0.71
C ALA A 208 14.68 -4.10 0.29
N LEU A 209 14.51 -2.93 -0.35
CA LEU A 209 13.23 -2.41 -0.85
C LEU A 209 13.08 -2.59 -2.37
N GLY A 210 13.88 -3.45 -2.99
CA GLY A 210 13.79 -3.82 -4.40
C GLY A 210 14.81 -3.16 -5.33
N GLY A 211 15.75 -2.35 -4.83
CA GLY A 211 16.88 -1.82 -5.61
C GLY A 211 16.50 -0.84 -6.73
N ARG A 212 15.24 -0.41 -6.82
CA ARG A 212 14.79 0.61 -7.77
C ARG A 212 14.47 1.89 -7.02
N THR A 213 15.28 2.94 -7.23
CA THR A 213 15.32 4.13 -6.38
C THR A 213 15.32 5.41 -7.21
N VAL A 214 14.57 6.40 -6.75
CA VAL A 214 14.60 7.78 -7.24
C VAL A 214 15.65 8.55 -6.45
N LEU A 215 16.62 9.13 -7.16
CA LEU A 215 17.55 10.13 -6.66
C LEU A 215 17.04 11.49 -7.11
N GLU A 216 16.61 12.31 -6.17
CA GLU A 216 15.90 13.56 -6.42
C GLU A 216 16.67 14.73 -5.85
N GLU A 217 16.63 15.87 -6.54
CA GLU A 217 17.19 17.13 -6.04
C GLU A 217 16.55 17.50 -4.71
N TYR A 218 17.39 17.83 -3.71
CA TYR A 218 16.90 18.34 -2.44
C TYR A 218 16.49 19.80 -2.57
N ILE A 219 15.20 20.06 -2.37
CA ILE A 219 14.66 21.43 -2.34
C ILE A 219 14.52 21.89 -0.89
N LYS A 220 15.29 22.92 -0.53
CA LYS A 220 15.17 23.54 0.78
C LYS A 220 13.95 24.46 0.80
N GLY A 221 13.00 24.21 1.70
CA GLY A 221 11.80 25.01 1.79
C GLY A 221 10.87 24.58 2.91
N ARG A 222 9.70 25.20 2.98
CA ARG A 222 8.62 24.79 3.86
C ARG A 222 7.76 23.76 3.11
N GLU A 223 7.63 22.58 3.68
CA GLU A 223 6.70 21.55 3.18
C GLU A 223 5.26 21.93 3.56
N ILE A 224 4.36 21.83 2.59
CA ILE A 224 2.93 22.11 2.74
C ILE A 224 2.18 20.91 2.17
N GLN A 225 1.23 20.39 2.94
CA GLN A 225 0.23 19.43 2.49
C GLN A 225 -1.11 20.16 2.28
N VAL A 226 -1.80 19.81 1.18
CA VAL A 226 -3.09 20.37 0.81
C VAL A 226 -4.13 19.26 0.74
#